data_9d0d74401e5614671f3796abad87b3b3
#
_entry.id   9d0d74401e5614671f3796abad87b3b3
#
_cell.length_a   1.000
_cell.length_b   1.000
_cell.length_c   1.000
_cell.angle_alpha   90.00
_cell.angle_beta   90.00
_cell.angle_gamma   90.00
#
_symmetry.space_group_name_H-M   'P 1'
#
loop_
_entity.id
_entity.type
_entity.pdbx_description
1 polymer ?
#
loop_
_entity_poly.entity_id
_entity_poly.type
_entity_poly.pdbx_seq_one_letter_code
_entity_poly.pdbx_strand_id
1 'polypeptide(L)'
;MATLDSFREAAGEPIQLDLANGYIADVRLNSGDVNGRTITVELTDNGTPITTTDGITCALAYNTSPGSDLGDRVTMNAVSGAATATFRAAVPRKALAKPGRILLGIEISSGGNKVCSRNFYGLVERSVFDATSPDADDKLGRIEQLILDADKAIIRINKAVSDARITGGNTTTLDPNQPATSSLRGSGLQRVLD
;
A
#
# COMPACT_ATOMS: atom_id res chain seq x y z
N MET A 1 6.30 28.48 -16.76
CA MET A 1 6.75 27.07 -16.76
C MET A 1 5.54 26.22 -17.09
N ALA A 2 5.64 25.31 -18.06
CA ALA A 2 4.60 24.31 -18.26
C ALA A 2 4.58 23.41 -17.03
N THR A 3 3.43 23.25 -16.38
CA THR A 3 3.24 22.33 -15.27
C THR A 3 2.85 20.96 -15.85
N LEU A 4 3.18 19.88 -15.15
CA LEU A 4 2.75 18.53 -15.56
C LEU A 4 1.24 18.33 -15.42
N ASP A 5 0.52 19.31 -14.87
CA ASP A 5 -0.89 19.16 -14.50
C ASP A 5 -1.79 18.83 -15.70
N SER A 6 -1.52 19.40 -16.88
CA SER A 6 -2.28 19.09 -18.10
C SER A 6 -2.06 17.66 -18.63
N PHE A 7 -0.96 17.01 -18.23
CA PHE A 7 -0.65 15.63 -18.63
C PHE A 7 -1.11 14.59 -17.60
N ARG A 8 -1.54 15.04 -16.43
CA ARG A 8 -1.88 14.17 -15.31
C ARG A 8 -3.27 13.54 -15.42
N GLU A 9 -4.19 14.21 -16.11
CA GLU A 9 -5.56 13.72 -16.21
C GLU A 9 -5.61 12.45 -17.08
N ALA A 10 -5.96 11.31 -16.46
CA ALA A 10 -5.93 10.01 -17.12
C ALA A 10 -7.00 9.87 -18.21
N ALA A 11 -8.13 10.55 -18.06
CA ALA A 11 -9.21 10.56 -19.05
C ALA A 11 -9.03 11.66 -20.14
N GLY A 12 -7.97 12.48 -20.04
CA GLY A 12 -7.74 13.63 -20.92
C GLY A 12 -8.51 14.89 -20.48
N GLU A 13 -9.69 14.74 -19.92
CA GLU A 13 -10.53 15.77 -19.34
C GLU A 13 -11.29 15.22 -18.12
N PRO A 14 -11.87 16.07 -17.25
CA PRO A 14 -12.68 15.61 -16.13
C PRO A 14 -13.85 14.73 -16.59
N ILE A 15 -14.05 13.61 -15.91
CA ILE A 15 -15.18 12.73 -16.19
C ILE A 15 -16.45 13.38 -15.66
N GLN A 16 -17.41 13.65 -16.54
CA GLN A 16 -18.73 14.06 -16.11
C GLN A 16 -19.49 12.85 -15.58
N LEU A 17 -19.66 12.80 -14.28
CA LEU A 17 -20.34 11.74 -13.58
C LEU A 17 -21.79 12.12 -13.32
N ASP A 18 -22.67 11.63 -14.16
CA ASP A 18 -24.10 11.85 -14.03
C ASP A 18 -24.72 10.83 -13.05
N LEU A 19 -25.46 11.33 -12.06
CA LEU A 19 -26.17 10.48 -11.10
C LEU A 19 -27.23 9.59 -11.78
N ALA A 20 -27.72 9.97 -12.97
CA ALA A 20 -28.54 9.09 -13.81
C ALA A 20 -27.76 7.94 -14.48
N ASN A 21 -26.47 7.77 -14.14
CA ASN A 21 -25.69 6.60 -14.52
C ASN A 21 -25.20 6.60 -15.98
N GLY A 22 -24.63 7.71 -16.43
CA GLY A 22 -24.04 7.88 -17.74
C GLY A 22 -22.89 6.91 -18.04
N TYR A 23 -22.56 6.75 -19.31
CA TYR A 23 -21.41 5.99 -19.77
C TYR A 23 -20.11 6.70 -19.39
N ILE A 24 -19.15 5.92 -18.87
CA ILE A 24 -17.78 6.39 -18.61
C ILE A 24 -16.83 5.65 -19.54
N ALA A 25 -16.02 6.42 -20.28
CA ALA A 25 -15.03 5.86 -21.19
C ALA A 25 -13.87 5.19 -20.44
N ASP A 26 -13.26 4.19 -21.06
CA ASP A 26 -12.06 3.53 -20.54
C ASP A 26 -10.88 4.51 -20.53
N VAL A 27 -10.05 4.45 -19.49
CA VAL A 27 -8.89 5.31 -19.31
C VAL A 27 -7.59 4.56 -19.59
N ARG A 28 -6.57 5.26 -20.10
CA ARG A 28 -5.23 4.72 -20.32
C ARG A 28 -4.30 5.13 -19.21
N LEU A 29 -3.61 4.14 -18.65
CA LEU A 29 -2.69 4.26 -17.53
C LEU A 29 -1.36 3.60 -17.91
N ASN A 30 -0.30 3.85 -17.14
CA ASN A 30 0.99 3.21 -17.35
C ASN A 30 1.55 2.71 -16.02
N SER A 31 2.13 1.51 -16.00
CA SER A 31 2.71 0.92 -14.80
C SER A 31 3.95 1.67 -14.30
N GLY A 32 4.55 2.52 -15.11
CA GLY A 32 5.65 3.41 -14.73
C GLY A 32 5.22 4.73 -14.07
N ASP A 33 3.91 5.02 -14.02
CA ASP A 33 3.41 6.24 -13.40
C ASP A 33 3.53 6.17 -11.87
N VAL A 34 4.17 7.17 -11.28
CA VAL A 34 4.32 7.31 -9.81
C VAL A 34 3.64 8.60 -9.39
N ASN A 35 2.47 8.49 -8.77
CA ASN A 35 1.63 9.65 -8.38
C ASN A 35 1.41 10.63 -9.53
N GLY A 36 1.59 10.18 -10.76
CA GLY A 36 1.58 10.98 -11.97
C GLY A 36 0.17 11.17 -12.54
N ARG A 37 -0.60 10.09 -12.62
CA ARG A 37 -1.95 10.14 -13.19
C ARG A 37 -2.99 10.47 -12.15
N THR A 38 -3.95 11.32 -12.55
CA THR A 38 -5.11 11.67 -11.74
C THR A 38 -6.38 11.33 -12.49
N ILE A 39 -7.44 11.05 -11.74
CA ILE A 39 -8.81 10.97 -12.23
C ILE A 39 -9.57 12.08 -11.55
N THR A 40 -10.17 12.94 -12.35
CA THR A 40 -11.04 14.04 -11.90
C THR A 40 -12.47 13.73 -12.35
N VAL A 41 -13.42 13.94 -11.45
CA VAL A 41 -14.86 13.78 -11.73
C VAL A 41 -15.60 15.07 -11.41
N GLU A 42 -16.56 15.41 -12.25
CA GLU A 42 -17.51 16.50 -12.05
C GLU A 42 -18.90 15.90 -11.89
N LEU A 43 -19.58 16.24 -10.80
CA LEU A 43 -20.90 15.67 -10.52
C LEU A 43 -22.00 16.43 -11.23
N THR A 44 -22.86 15.69 -11.92
CA THR A 44 -24.08 16.21 -12.54
C THR A 44 -25.28 15.39 -12.12
N ASP A 45 -26.45 15.97 -12.10
CA ASP A 45 -27.71 15.29 -11.91
C ASP A 45 -28.61 15.53 -13.14
N ASN A 46 -28.79 14.48 -13.93
CA ASN A 46 -29.54 14.54 -15.19
C ASN A 46 -29.05 15.70 -16.10
N GLY A 47 -27.73 15.79 -16.25
CA GLY A 47 -27.04 16.82 -17.03
C GLY A 47 -26.94 18.20 -16.36
N THR A 48 -27.52 18.40 -15.17
CA THR A 48 -27.43 19.64 -14.42
C THR A 48 -26.23 19.58 -13.46
N PRO A 49 -25.29 20.55 -13.51
CA PRO A 49 -24.14 20.55 -12.61
C PRO A 49 -24.54 20.68 -11.14
N ILE A 50 -23.98 19.83 -10.28
CA ILE A 50 -24.05 19.97 -8.83
C ILE A 50 -23.01 21.01 -8.43
N THR A 51 -23.39 22.08 -7.72
CA THR A 51 -22.50 23.23 -7.47
C THR A 51 -21.84 23.21 -6.09
N THR A 52 -22.22 22.28 -5.20
CA THR A 52 -21.65 22.18 -3.85
C THR A 52 -21.05 20.81 -3.61
N THR A 53 -19.95 20.78 -2.89
CA THR A 53 -19.32 19.54 -2.38
C THR A 53 -19.69 19.26 -0.93
N ASP A 54 -20.50 20.11 -0.30
CA ASP A 54 -20.85 20.01 1.12
C ASP A 54 -21.61 18.73 1.42
N GLY A 55 -21.11 17.98 2.40
CA GLY A 55 -21.70 16.70 2.78
C GLY A 55 -21.55 15.57 1.77
N ILE A 56 -20.80 15.79 0.67
CA ILE A 56 -20.49 14.79 -0.34
C ILE A 56 -19.05 14.33 -0.18
N THR A 57 -18.82 13.04 -0.21
CA THR A 57 -17.48 12.44 -0.28
C THR A 57 -17.42 11.50 -1.47
N CYS A 58 -16.29 11.53 -2.18
CA CYS A 58 -16.04 10.64 -3.30
C CYS A 58 -14.82 9.75 -3.04
N ALA A 59 -14.85 8.54 -3.57
CA ALA A 59 -13.71 7.63 -3.59
C ALA A 59 -13.57 6.96 -4.95
N LEU A 60 -12.34 6.84 -5.43
CA LEU A 60 -12.00 6.02 -6.58
C LEU A 60 -11.80 4.58 -6.08
N ALA A 61 -12.69 3.69 -6.44
CA ALA A 61 -12.59 2.26 -6.21
C ALA A 61 -11.85 1.61 -7.39
N TYR A 62 -11.01 0.62 -7.12
CA TYR A 62 -10.29 -0.11 -8.15
C TYR A 62 -10.11 -1.58 -7.78
N ASN A 63 -10.12 -2.44 -8.81
CA ASN A 63 -9.84 -3.86 -8.67
C ASN A 63 -8.84 -4.27 -9.76
N THR A 64 -7.66 -4.71 -9.33
CA THR A 64 -6.56 -5.13 -10.22
C THR A 64 -6.72 -6.54 -10.76
N SER A 65 -7.72 -7.27 -10.29
CA SER A 65 -8.06 -8.62 -10.74
C SER A 65 -9.56 -8.70 -11.02
N PRO A 66 -10.01 -8.17 -12.17
CA PRO A 66 -11.42 -8.21 -12.55
C PRO A 66 -11.95 -9.64 -12.47
N GLY A 67 -13.03 -9.83 -11.73
CA GLY A 67 -13.60 -11.16 -11.45
C GLY A 67 -13.26 -11.71 -10.05
N SER A 68 -12.46 -11.01 -9.25
CA SER A 68 -12.29 -11.25 -7.82
C SER A 68 -13.02 -10.18 -7.01
N ASP A 69 -13.39 -10.49 -5.77
CA ASP A 69 -14.00 -9.53 -4.84
C ASP A 69 -12.97 -8.65 -4.12
N LEU A 70 -11.69 -8.74 -4.51
CA LEU A 70 -10.57 -8.04 -3.89
C LEU A 70 -10.36 -6.67 -4.54
N GLY A 71 -11.21 -5.71 -4.20
CA GLY A 71 -11.04 -4.30 -4.54
C GLY A 71 -10.43 -3.49 -3.40
N ASP A 72 -9.93 -2.31 -3.73
CA ASP A 72 -9.46 -1.29 -2.78
C ASP A 72 -9.96 0.08 -3.25
N ARG A 73 -9.79 1.11 -2.46
CA ARG A 73 -10.26 2.47 -2.79
C ARG A 73 -9.33 3.53 -2.26
N VAL A 74 -9.36 4.70 -2.92
CA VAL A 74 -8.67 5.92 -2.49
C VAL A 74 -9.66 7.07 -2.42
N THR A 75 -9.60 7.85 -1.35
CA THR A 75 -10.44 9.03 -1.19
C THR A 75 -10.08 10.07 -2.25
N MET A 76 -11.08 10.67 -2.88
CA MET A 76 -10.93 11.79 -3.80
C MET A 76 -11.08 13.10 -3.01
N ASN A 77 -10.21 14.06 -3.30
CA ASN A 77 -10.25 15.37 -2.68
C ASN A 77 -11.12 16.32 -3.50
N ALA A 78 -11.94 17.12 -2.82
CA ALA A 78 -12.69 18.19 -3.47
C ALA A 78 -11.72 19.24 -4.05
N VAL A 79 -12.01 19.70 -5.26
CA VAL A 79 -11.25 20.75 -5.95
C VAL A 79 -11.87 22.08 -5.59
N SER A 80 -11.15 22.89 -4.82
CA SER A 80 -11.62 24.22 -4.42
C SER A 80 -11.66 25.19 -5.60
N GLY A 81 -12.69 26.04 -5.65
CA GLY A 81 -12.87 27.04 -6.70
C GLY A 81 -13.41 26.50 -8.03
N ALA A 82 -13.76 25.23 -8.11
CA ALA A 82 -14.47 24.70 -9.27
C ALA A 82 -15.93 25.19 -9.28
N ALA A 83 -16.48 25.44 -10.47
CA ALA A 83 -17.87 25.85 -10.64
C ALA A 83 -18.87 24.72 -10.37
N THR A 84 -18.43 23.48 -10.52
CA THR A 84 -19.16 22.24 -10.26
C THR A 84 -18.53 21.48 -9.09
N ALA A 85 -19.29 20.64 -8.42
CA ALA A 85 -18.79 19.70 -7.43
C ALA A 85 -17.78 18.75 -8.08
N THR A 86 -16.50 19.10 -7.96
CA THR A 86 -15.39 18.43 -8.62
C THR A 86 -14.53 17.73 -7.57
N PHE A 87 -14.20 16.48 -7.83
CA PHE A 87 -13.34 15.66 -6.97
C PHE A 87 -12.20 15.07 -7.78
N ARG A 88 -11.02 14.97 -7.16
CA ARG A 88 -9.82 14.48 -7.81
C ARG A 88 -9.04 13.50 -6.90
N ALA A 89 -8.53 12.42 -7.47
CA ALA A 89 -7.58 11.53 -6.81
C ALA A 89 -6.43 11.18 -7.75
N ALA A 90 -5.24 10.98 -7.17
CA ALA A 90 -4.16 10.30 -7.87
C ALA A 90 -4.48 8.81 -7.96
N VAL A 91 -4.20 8.19 -9.11
CA VAL A 91 -4.32 6.74 -9.28
C VAL A 91 -3.24 6.08 -8.41
N PRO A 92 -3.63 5.20 -7.46
CA PRO A 92 -2.67 4.64 -6.53
C PRO A 92 -1.74 3.63 -7.23
N ARG A 93 -0.49 3.56 -6.79
CA ARG A 93 0.51 2.62 -7.34
C ARG A 93 0.03 1.17 -7.37
N LYS A 94 -0.71 0.75 -6.36
CA LYS A 94 -1.31 -0.60 -6.32
C LYS A 94 -2.18 -0.90 -7.53
N ALA A 95 -2.93 0.09 -8.03
CA ALA A 95 -3.75 -0.06 -9.23
C ALA A 95 -2.89 -0.22 -10.50
N LEU A 96 -1.66 0.28 -10.48
CA LEU A 96 -0.72 0.27 -11.61
C LEU A 96 0.30 -0.89 -11.53
N ALA A 97 0.26 -1.70 -10.47
CA ALA A 97 1.27 -2.71 -10.18
C ALA A 97 1.45 -3.78 -11.27
N LYS A 98 0.39 -4.05 -12.02
CA LYS A 98 0.41 -5.06 -13.10
C LYS A 98 -0.18 -4.50 -14.38
N PRO A 99 0.52 -4.64 -15.52
CA PRO A 99 -0.05 -4.34 -16.83
C PRO A 99 -1.30 -5.18 -17.10
N GLY A 100 -2.29 -4.59 -17.76
CA GLY A 100 -3.53 -5.25 -18.12
C GLY A 100 -4.75 -4.39 -17.82
N ARG A 101 -5.92 -5.01 -17.84
CA ARG A 101 -7.19 -4.33 -17.54
C ARG A 101 -7.46 -4.36 -16.05
N ILE A 102 -7.79 -3.22 -15.49
CA ILE A 102 -8.28 -3.06 -14.12
C ILE A 102 -9.70 -2.54 -14.17
N LEU A 103 -10.49 -2.89 -13.16
CA LEU A 103 -11.85 -2.38 -13.02
C LEU A 103 -11.82 -1.14 -12.13
N LEU A 104 -12.47 -0.08 -12.56
CA LEU A 104 -12.56 1.19 -11.86
C LEU A 104 -14.03 1.54 -11.61
N GLY A 105 -14.28 2.30 -10.54
CA GLY A 105 -15.59 2.84 -10.22
C GLY A 105 -15.46 4.04 -9.29
N ILE A 106 -16.47 4.89 -9.26
CA ILE A 106 -16.54 6.03 -8.35
C ILE A 106 -17.62 5.73 -7.31
N GLU A 107 -17.25 5.79 -6.05
CA GLU A 107 -18.19 5.74 -4.92
C GLU A 107 -18.49 7.16 -4.47
N ILE A 108 -19.76 7.50 -4.36
CA ILE A 108 -20.24 8.79 -3.85
C ILE A 108 -21.00 8.52 -2.56
N SER A 109 -20.71 9.23 -1.50
CA SER A 109 -21.41 9.09 -0.22
C SER A 109 -21.89 10.43 0.26
N SER A 110 -23.13 10.47 0.75
CA SER A 110 -23.75 11.66 1.37
C SER A 110 -24.79 11.24 2.38
N GLY A 111 -24.82 11.86 3.56
CA GLY A 111 -25.83 11.61 4.59
C GLY A 111 -25.95 10.15 5.05
N GLY A 112 -24.86 9.39 5.01
CA GLY A 112 -24.84 7.95 5.36
C GLY A 112 -25.26 7.01 4.21
N ASN A 113 -25.68 7.55 3.08
CA ASN A 113 -26.00 6.77 1.89
C ASN A 113 -24.78 6.71 0.97
N LYS A 114 -24.64 5.59 0.24
CA LYS A 114 -23.59 5.38 -0.75
C LYS A 114 -24.18 4.95 -2.08
N VAL A 115 -23.70 5.58 -3.15
CA VAL A 115 -24.04 5.25 -4.53
C VAL A 115 -22.74 5.01 -5.29
N CYS A 116 -22.73 4.01 -6.15
CA CYS A 116 -21.59 3.70 -7.00
C CYS A 116 -21.91 4.06 -8.45
N SER A 117 -20.94 4.59 -9.17
CA SER A 117 -21.04 4.78 -10.61
C SER A 117 -21.15 3.46 -11.36
N ARG A 118 -21.39 3.52 -12.66
CA ARG A 118 -21.08 2.37 -13.54
C ARG A 118 -19.57 2.10 -13.50
N ASN A 119 -19.24 0.82 -13.56
CA ASN A 119 -17.84 0.42 -13.69
C ASN A 119 -17.30 0.79 -15.08
N PHE A 120 -16.05 1.21 -15.12
CA PHE A 120 -15.29 1.45 -16.34
C PHE A 120 -13.92 0.78 -16.23
N TYR A 121 -13.15 0.73 -17.31
CA TYR A 121 -11.87 0.04 -17.26
C TYR A 121 -10.71 1.03 -17.35
N GLY A 122 -9.65 0.71 -16.60
CA GLY A 122 -8.32 1.24 -16.84
C GLY A 122 -7.49 0.21 -17.61
N LEU A 123 -6.87 0.62 -18.71
CA LEU A 123 -5.86 -0.17 -19.41
C LEU A 123 -4.49 0.28 -18.92
N VAL A 124 -3.85 -0.55 -18.10
CA VAL A 124 -2.49 -0.31 -17.61
C VAL A 124 -1.49 -0.85 -18.63
N GLU A 125 -0.81 0.05 -19.32
CA GLU A 125 0.24 -0.29 -20.26
C GLU A 125 1.54 -0.62 -19.49
N ARG A 126 2.36 -1.50 -20.05
CA ARG A 126 3.66 -1.85 -19.48
C ARG A 126 4.61 -0.65 -19.59
N SER A 127 5.31 -0.34 -18.50
CA SER A 127 6.42 0.60 -18.55
C SER A 127 7.56 0.08 -19.45
N VAL A 128 8.22 0.99 -20.14
CA VAL A 128 9.42 0.66 -20.92
C VAL A 128 10.59 0.23 -20.01
N PHE A 129 10.61 0.74 -18.78
CA PHE A 129 11.63 0.41 -17.78
C PHE A 129 11.02 -0.38 -16.65
N ASP A 130 11.30 -1.69 -16.58
CA ASP A 130 10.80 -2.58 -15.53
C ASP A 130 11.26 -2.17 -14.11
N ALA A 131 12.43 -1.51 -14.01
CA ALA A 131 12.97 -1.02 -12.72
C ALA A 131 12.11 0.07 -12.06
N THR A 132 11.24 0.73 -12.82
CA THR A 132 10.30 1.75 -12.30
C THR A 132 8.92 1.20 -12.00
N SER A 133 8.70 -0.08 -12.22
CA SER A 133 7.44 -0.76 -11.95
C SER A 133 7.13 -0.73 -10.45
N PRO A 134 5.90 -0.37 -10.05
CA PRO A 134 5.47 -0.42 -8.65
C PRO A 134 5.66 -1.80 -7.99
N ASP A 135 5.57 -2.87 -8.78
CA ASP A 135 5.78 -4.24 -8.30
C ASP A 135 7.24 -4.52 -7.92
N ALA A 136 8.20 -3.84 -8.57
CA ALA A 136 9.63 -3.93 -8.22
C ALA A 136 9.92 -3.21 -6.89
N ASP A 137 9.36 -2.03 -6.68
CA ASP A 137 9.53 -1.27 -5.42
C ASP A 137 8.88 -1.97 -4.23
N ASP A 138 7.69 -2.58 -4.41
CA ASP A 138 7.03 -3.36 -3.35
C ASP A 138 7.88 -4.58 -2.94
N LYS A 139 8.54 -5.23 -3.88
CA LYS A 139 9.45 -6.35 -3.58
C LYS A 139 10.71 -5.89 -2.87
N LEU A 140 11.29 -4.76 -3.30
CA LEU A 140 12.45 -4.16 -2.64
C LEU A 140 12.12 -3.73 -1.21
N GLY A 141 11.01 -3.04 -0.99
CA GLY A 141 10.57 -2.64 0.34
C GLY A 141 10.31 -3.83 1.27
N ARG A 142 9.78 -4.94 0.75
CA ARG A 142 9.60 -6.18 1.52
C ARG A 142 10.93 -6.85 1.86
N ILE A 143 11.90 -6.83 0.96
CA ILE A 143 13.24 -7.36 1.21
C ILE A 143 13.96 -6.53 2.27
N GLU A 144 13.92 -5.21 2.17
CA GLU A 144 14.49 -4.30 3.17
C GLU A 144 13.86 -4.51 4.55
N GLN A 145 12.54 -4.67 4.62
CA GLN A 145 11.85 -4.97 5.87
C GLN A 145 12.26 -6.32 6.45
N LEU A 146 12.42 -7.36 5.63
CA LEU A 146 12.89 -8.67 6.06
C LEU A 146 14.33 -8.62 6.59
N ILE A 147 15.20 -7.83 5.96
CA ILE A 147 16.58 -7.61 6.45
C ILE A 147 16.55 -6.95 7.82
N LEU A 148 15.77 -5.87 7.99
CA LEU A 148 15.63 -5.19 9.27
C LEU A 148 15.08 -6.10 10.38
N ASP A 149 14.13 -6.97 10.06
CA ASP A 149 13.56 -7.89 11.03
C ASP A 149 14.53 -9.03 11.37
N ALA A 150 15.34 -9.48 10.42
CA ALA A 150 16.42 -10.43 10.65
C ALA A 150 17.51 -9.84 11.56
N ASP A 151 17.93 -8.61 11.33
CA ASP A 151 18.89 -7.90 12.17
C ASP A 151 18.41 -7.75 13.62
N LYS A 152 17.14 -7.38 13.80
CA LYS A 152 16.52 -7.31 15.14
C LYS A 152 16.50 -8.69 15.82
N ALA A 153 16.22 -9.75 15.07
CA ALA A 153 16.24 -11.11 15.61
C ALA A 153 17.64 -11.53 16.04
N ILE A 154 18.67 -11.23 15.25
CA ILE A 154 20.08 -11.50 15.56
C ILE A 154 20.50 -10.76 16.85
N ILE A 155 20.14 -9.48 16.98
CA ILE A 155 20.43 -8.70 18.20
C ILE A 155 19.77 -9.34 19.42
N ARG A 156 18.52 -9.79 19.33
CA ARG A 156 17.82 -10.47 20.43
C ARG A 156 18.49 -11.78 20.81
N ILE A 157 18.91 -12.59 19.83
CA ILE A 157 19.60 -13.86 20.05
C ILE A 157 20.97 -13.60 20.72
N ASN A 158 21.75 -12.65 20.22
CA ASN A 158 23.04 -12.29 20.79
C ASN A 158 22.92 -11.79 22.23
N LYS A 159 21.88 -11.00 22.51
CA LYS A 159 21.59 -10.58 23.88
C LYS A 159 21.23 -11.77 24.77
N ALA A 160 20.37 -12.66 24.35
CA ALA A 160 19.98 -13.84 25.11
C ALA A 160 21.17 -14.77 25.37
N VAL A 161 22.07 -14.95 24.40
CA VAL A 161 23.31 -15.72 24.55
C VAL A 161 24.27 -15.04 25.54
N SER A 162 24.40 -13.73 25.50
CA SER A 162 25.20 -12.98 26.46
C SER A 162 24.65 -13.09 27.87
N ASP A 163 23.34 -12.92 28.04
CA ASP A 163 22.65 -13.04 29.32
C ASP A 163 22.80 -14.46 29.90
N ALA A 164 22.68 -15.49 29.07
CA ALA A 164 22.88 -16.88 29.46
C ALA A 164 24.35 -17.16 29.88
N ARG A 165 25.34 -16.59 29.17
CA ARG A 165 26.76 -16.73 29.53
C ARG A 165 27.08 -16.05 30.85
N ILE A 166 26.50 -14.86 31.12
CA ILE A 166 26.70 -14.16 32.39
C ILE A 166 26.09 -14.97 33.53
N THR A 167 24.91 -15.55 33.32
CA THR A 167 24.23 -16.37 34.34
C THR A 167 24.98 -17.70 34.58
N GLY A 168 25.52 -18.31 33.51
CA GLY A 168 26.31 -19.55 33.64
C GLY A 168 27.72 -19.32 34.19
N GLY A 169 28.30 -18.15 33.96
CA GLY A 169 29.65 -17.81 34.44
C GLY A 169 29.69 -17.47 35.92
N ASN A 170 28.58 -17.12 36.52
CA ASN A 170 28.52 -16.70 37.94
C ASN A 170 28.38 -17.86 38.93
N THR A 171 28.32 -19.11 38.46
CA THR A 171 28.21 -20.31 39.31
C THR A 171 29.52 -21.06 39.48
N THR A 172 30.60 -20.63 38.85
CA THR A 172 31.93 -21.23 39.00
C THR A 172 32.96 -20.20 39.51
N THR A 173 32.87 -19.79 40.73
CA THR A 173 34.03 -19.45 41.52
C THR A 173 34.77 -20.78 41.75
N LEU A 174 35.76 -21.07 40.93
CA LEU A 174 36.71 -22.13 41.18
C LEU A 174 37.41 -21.83 42.49
N ASP A 175 36.99 -22.46 43.58
CA ASP A 175 37.76 -22.52 44.79
C ASP A 175 39.01 -23.33 44.50
N PRO A 176 40.20 -22.74 44.53
CA PRO A 176 41.45 -23.47 44.17
C PRO A 176 41.72 -24.64 45.13
N ASN A 177 41.02 -24.73 46.25
CA ASN A 177 41.17 -25.83 47.24
C ASN A 177 40.10 -26.92 47.11
N GLN A 178 39.18 -26.83 46.12
CA GLN A 178 38.14 -27.81 45.97
C GLN A 178 38.56 -28.87 44.93
N PRO A 179 38.39 -30.17 45.22
CA PRO A 179 38.75 -31.24 44.27
C PRO A 179 37.96 -31.05 42.97
N ALA A 180 38.59 -31.33 41.83
CA ALA A 180 38.03 -31.13 40.48
C ALA A 180 36.67 -31.85 40.23
N THR A 181 36.39 -32.87 41.01
CA THR A 181 35.11 -33.61 40.97
C THR A 181 33.88 -32.83 41.45
N SER A 182 34.08 -31.77 42.26
CA SER A 182 32.94 -30.97 42.73
C SER A 182 32.50 -29.89 41.76
N SER A 183 33.38 -29.46 40.85
CA SER A 183 33.04 -28.49 39.82
C SER A 183 32.24 -29.10 38.66
N LEU A 184 32.30 -30.40 38.48
CA LEU A 184 31.55 -31.13 37.46
C LEU A 184 30.11 -31.46 37.88
N ARG A 185 29.81 -31.37 39.19
CA ARG A 185 28.44 -31.62 39.69
C ARG A 185 27.43 -30.57 39.26
N GLY A 186 27.84 -29.36 38.97
CA GLY A 186 26.99 -28.27 38.53
C GLY A 186 26.73 -28.22 37.03
N SER A 187 27.56 -28.91 36.21
CA SER A 187 27.53 -28.79 34.76
C SER A 187 26.78 -29.95 34.03
N GLY A 188 26.22 -30.91 34.78
CA GLY A 188 25.54 -32.04 34.17
C GLY A 188 26.46 -33.06 33.43
N LEU A 189 27.78 -32.83 33.46
CA LEU A 189 28.79 -33.68 32.83
C LEU A 189 29.20 -34.90 33.67
N GLN A 190 28.59 -35.11 34.85
CA GLN A 190 28.90 -36.19 35.76
C GLN A 190 28.45 -37.57 35.23
N ARG A 191 27.69 -37.61 34.14
CA ARG A 191 27.24 -38.90 33.54
C ARG A 191 28.21 -39.50 32.53
N VAL A 192 29.36 -38.84 32.26
CA VAL A 192 30.29 -39.29 31.23
C VAL A 192 31.57 -39.95 31.83
N LEU A 193 31.70 -39.94 33.18
CA LEU A 193 32.91 -40.39 33.87
C LEU A 193 32.68 -41.53 34.87
N ASP A 194 31.50 -42.17 34.88
CA ASP A 194 31.26 -43.44 35.59
C ASP A 194 31.14 -44.59 34.61
#